data_054ffb8d9434f0ca3ca9cde67bbb16e9
#
_entry.id   054ffb8d9434f0ca3ca9cde67bbb16e9
#
_cell.length_a   1.000
_cell.length_b   1.000
_cell.length_c   1.000
_cell.angle_alpha   90.00
_cell.angle_beta   90.00
_cell.angle_gamma   90.00
#
_symmetry.space_group_name_H-M   'P 1'
#
loop_
_entity.id
_entity.type
_entity.pdbx_description
1 polymer ?
#
loop_
_entity_poly.entity_id
_entity_poly.type
_entity_poly.pdbx_seq_one_letter_code
_entity_poly.pdbx_strand_id
1 'polypeptide(L)'
;MIQSERKLHIEPSPDEGQFKLKIAFTTLDRQHVDQHFGTAKCVLIYGVNEHHWSLLEAIEYPVISDKTHDKLPARIADLSGCAAVYCNACGVSAIRQLLGDNINPVKVSEGVNIHLMLAEIQEELRGAPTGWLNRALKMAEKKKHDQSSDQNRLNKLMDEEW
;
A
#
# COMPACT_ATOMS: atom_id res chain seq x y z
N MET A 1 -14.66 13.08 23.61
CA MET A 1 -14.82 13.24 22.15
C MET A 1 -13.95 12.21 21.42
N ILE A 2 -14.56 11.39 20.63
CA ILE A 2 -13.83 10.40 19.83
C ILE A 2 -13.35 11.09 18.57
N GLN A 3 -12.02 11.15 18.39
CA GLN A 3 -11.45 11.65 17.14
C GLN A 3 -11.52 10.52 16.11
N SER A 4 -12.15 10.79 14.99
CA SER A 4 -12.22 9.84 13.91
C SER A 4 -10.96 9.88 13.04
N GLU A 5 -10.67 8.77 12.39
CA GLU A 5 -9.65 8.69 11.38
C GLU A 5 -9.92 9.71 10.27
N ARG A 6 -8.87 10.35 9.79
CA ARG A 6 -8.97 11.32 8.72
C ARG A 6 -8.26 10.81 7.47
N LYS A 7 -9.01 10.66 6.38
CA LYS A 7 -8.49 10.28 5.07
C LYS A 7 -8.57 11.45 4.11
N LEU A 8 -7.47 11.73 3.44
CA LEU A 8 -7.37 12.80 2.46
C LEU A 8 -7.02 12.21 1.10
N HIS A 9 -7.87 12.46 0.13
CA HIS A 9 -7.63 12.08 -1.27
C HIS A 9 -7.13 13.28 -2.06
N ILE A 10 -6.23 13.01 -3.00
CA ILE A 10 -5.72 14.05 -3.89
C ILE A 10 -6.80 14.43 -4.91
N GLU A 11 -7.02 15.73 -5.09
CA GLU A 11 -7.99 16.27 -6.05
C GLU A 11 -7.28 17.12 -7.11
N PRO A 12 -7.43 16.85 -8.42
CA PRO A 12 -8.17 15.72 -8.96
C PRO A 12 -7.45 14.41 -8.65
N SER A 13 -8.21 13.33 -8.46
CA SER A 13 -7.62 12.04 -8.16
C SER A 13 -6.78 11.53 -9.34
N PRO A 14 -5.52 11.10 -9.08
CA PRO A 14 -4.74 10.46 -10.13
C PRO A 14 -5.42 9.17 -10.59
N ASP A 15 -5.25 8.85 -11.86
CA ASP A 15 -5.76 7.58 -12.39
C ASP A 15 -4.95 6.42 -11.82
N GLU A 16 -5.54 5.69 -10.88
CA GLU A 16 -4.89 4.56 -10.23
C GLU A 16 -4.49 3.46 -11.23
N GLY A 17 -5.19 3.35 -12.36
CA GLY A 17 -4.86 2.39 -13.41
C GLY A 17 -3.51 2.64 -14.08
N GLN A 18 -2.95 3.84 -13.94
CA GLN A 18 -1.62 4.17 -14.47
C GLN A 18 -0.49 3.58 -13.65
N PHE A 19 -0.76 3.15 -12.43
CA PHE A 19 0.28 2.67 -11.51
C PHE A 19 0.25 1.15 -11.41
N LYS A 20 1.43 0.55 -11.37
CA LYS A 20 1.58 -0.89 -11.20
C LYS A 20 1.33 -1.34 -9.77
N LEU A 21 1.76 -0.53 -8.82
CA LEU A 21 1.73 -0.86 -7.39
C LEU A 21 1.33 0.34 -6.57
N LYS A 22 0.76 0.06 -5.40
CA LYS A 22 0.57 1.03 -4.33
C LYS A 22 1.52 0.69 -3.20
N ILE A 23 2.22 1.68 -2.68
CA ILE A 23 3.17 1.52 -1.58
C ILE A 23 2.82 2.49 -0.46
N ALA A 24 2.76 1.97 0.76
CA ALA A 24 2.46 2.77 1.94
C ALA A 24 3.75 3.09 2.71
N PHE A 25 3.79 4.27 3.31
CA PHE A 25 4.92 4.73 4.12
C PHE A 25 4.40 5.30 5.43
N THR A 26 4.91 4.79 6.55
CA THR A 26 4.58 5.33 7.86
C THR A 26 5.45 6.55 8.13
N THR A 27 4.84 7.67 8.49
CA THR A 27 5.55 8.93 8.58
C THR A 27 4.84 9.91 9.52
N LEU A 28 5.60 10.82 10.11
CA LEU A 28 5.06 11.95 10.86
C LEU A 28 5.25 13.25 10.05
N ASP A 29 6.45 13.42 9.48
CA ASP A 29 6.80 14.64 8.75
C ASP A 29 6.42 14.62 7.27
N ARG A 30 5.91 13.50 6.77
CA ARG A 30 5.51 13.27 5.37
C ARG A 30 6.66 13.27 4.37
N GLN A 31 7.89 13.23 4.84
CA GLN A 31 9.09 13.19 4.01
C GLN A 31 9.97 11.98 4.29
N HIS A 32 9.92 11.47 5.51
CA HIS A 32 10.78 10.39 5.98
C HIS A 32 9.98 9.27 6.61
N VAL A 33 10.50 8.05 6.53
CA VAL A 33 9.94 6.92 7.26
C VAL A 33 10.48 6.98 8.69
N ASP A 34 9.70 7.51 9.59
CA ASP A 34 10.10 7.79 10.96
C ASP A 34 9.13 7.24 12.02
N GLN A 35 8.31 6.26 11.65
CA GLN A 35 7.30 5.70 12.55
C GLN A 35 7.35 4.17 12.60
N HIS A 36 6.93 3.61 13.73
CA HIS A 36 6.59 2.21 13.88
C HIS A 36 5.19 1.98 13.31
N PHE A 37 4.95 0.83 12.73
CA PHE A 37 3.67 0.57 12.05
C PHE A 37 2.46 0.71 12.98
N GLY A 38 2.48 0.08 14.14
CA GLY A 38 1.32 0.03 15.04
C GLY A 38 0.97 1.36 15.70
N THR A 39 1.90 2.29 15.77
CA THR A 39 1.73 3.60 16.42
C THR A 39 1.91 4.77 15.47
N ALA A 40 1.97 4.52 14.18
CA ALA A 40 2.15 5.56 13.19
C ALA A 40 0.99 6.57 13.24
N LYS A 41 1.33 7.85 13.20
CA LYS A 41 0.35 8.94 13.21
C LYS A 41 -0.17 9.28 11.84
N CYS A 42 0.60 8.94 10.81
CA CYS A 42 0.21 9.18 9.43
C CYS A 42 0.77 8.07 8.55
N VAL A 43 0.01 7.71 7.52
CA VAL A 43 0.45 6.81 6.46
C VAL A 43 0.18 7.50 5.13
N LEU A 44 1.20 7.58 4.30
CA LEU A 44 1.07 8.07 2.93
C LEU A 44 1.05 6.87 1.98
N ILE A 45 0.12 6.87 1.04
CA ILE A 45 0.00 5.83 0.03
C ILE A 45 0.32 6.42 -1.33
N TYR A 46 1.34 5.89 -1.98
CA TYR A 46 1.78 6.29 -3.30
C TYR A 46 1.45 5.23 -4.33
N GLY A 47 1.00 5.66 -5.51
CA GLY A 47 1.01 4.82 -6.69
C GLY A 47 2.36 4.96 -7.40
N VAL A 48 2.90 3.87 -7.91
CA VAL A 48 4.22 3.86 -8.54
C VAL A 48 4.24 2.97 -9.79
N ASN A 49 4.93 3.44 -10.83
CA ASN A 49 5.33 2.65 -11.98
C ASN A 49 6.80 2.94 -12.31
N GLU A 50 7.31 2.45 -13.42
CA GLU A 50 8.73 2.56 -13.78
C GLU A 50 9.22 4.00 -13.88
N HIS A 51 8.34 4.96 -14.19
CA HIS A 51 8.73 6.33 -14.52
C HIS A 51 8.04 7.39 -13.69
N HIS A 52 6.91 7.06 -13.04
CA HIS A 52 6.11 8.02 -12.31
C HIS A 52 5.69 7.49 -10.94
N TRP A 53 5.55 8.38 -10.00
CA TRP A 53 4.84 8.12 -8.75
C TRP A 53 3.92 9.29 -8.43
N SER A 54 2.88 9.04 -7.68
CA SER A 54 1.97 10.07 -7.23
C SER A 54 1.41 9.72 -5.86
N LEU A 55 1.27 10.72 -5.01
CA LEU A 55 0.58 10.55 -3.74
C LEU A 55 -0.90 10.34 -4.02
N LEU A 56 -1.45 9.22 -3.60
CA LEU A 56 -2.86 8.88 -3.79
C LEU A 56 -3.69 9.18 -2.55
N GLU A 57 -3.14 8.94 -1.37
CA GLU A 57 -3.89 9.01 -0.13
C GLU A 57 -2.99 9.36 1.03
N ALA A 58 -3.49 10.16 1.96
CA ALA A 58 -2.85 10.42 3.24
C ALA A 58 -3.84 10.08 4.34
N ILE A 59 -3.46 9.18 5.23
CA ILE A 59 -4.30 8.73 6.34
C ILE A 59 -3.70 9.23 7.63
N GLU A 60 -4.44 10.05 8.36
CA GLU A 60 -4.03 10.55 9.66
C GLU A 60 -4.76 9.79 10.75
N TYR A 61 -3.99 9.31 11.73
CA TYR A 61 -4.55 8.58 12.88
C TYR A 61 -4.55 9.44 14.11
N PRO A 62 -5.64 9.46 14.87
CA PRO A 62 -5.69 10.23 16.11
C PRO A 62 -4.73 9.64 17.15
N VAL A 63 -4.21 10.50 18.02
CA VAL A 63 -3.39 10.06 19.14
C VAL A 63 -4.32 9.38 20.16
N ILE A 64 -4.20 8.05 20.27
CA ILE A 64 -5.00 7.27 21.19
C ILE A 64 -4.08 6.60 22.19
N SER A 65 -4.34 6.86 23.47
CA SER A 65 -3.42 6.50 24.52
C SER A 65 -3.44 5.02 24.91
N ASP A 66 -4.54 4.27 24.74
CA ASP A 66 -4.65 3.06 25.54
C ASP A 66 -5.09 1.76 24.87
N LYS A 67 -5.29 1.68 23.55
CA LYS A 67 -5.75 0.42 22.94
C LYS A 67 -5.31 0.27 21.49
N THR A 68 -4.00 0.33 21.26
CA THR A 68 -3.42 0.16 19.92
C THR A 68 -3.70 -1.21 19.32
N HIS A 69 -3.85 -2.25 20.14
CA HIS A 69 -4.08 -3.61 19.66
C HIS A 69 -5.43 -3.79 18.96
N ASP A 70 -6.48 -3.14 19.46
CA ASP A 70 -7.83 -3.26 18.90
C ASP A 70 -7.97 -2.54 17.56
N LYS A 71 -7.00 -1.72 17.19
CA LYS A 71 -7.03 -0.91 15.96
C LYS A 71 -6.16 -1.45 14.85
N LEU A 72 -5.36 -2.46 15.14
CA LEU A 72 -4.47 -3.04 14.16
C LEU A 72 -5.21 -3.56 12.92
N PRO A 73 -6.33 -4.31 13.04
CA PRO A 73 -7.08 -4.74 11.86
C PRO A 73 -7.58 -3.59 11.01
N ALA A 74 -8.04 -2.49 11.62
CA ALA A 74 -8.52 -1.32 10.89
C ALA A 74 -7.37 -0.64 10.14
N ARG A 75 -6.20 -0.50 10.76
CA ARG A 75 -5.01 0.07 10.11
C ARG A 75 -4.59 -0.77 8.90
N ILE A 76 -4.64 -2.08 9.03
CA ILE A 76 -4.29 -2.99 7.93
C ILE A 76 -5.33 -2.92 6.81
N ALA A 77 -6.61 -2.82 7.17
CA ALA A 77 -7.68 -2.65 6.18
C ALA A 77 -7.52 -1.37 5.37
N ASP A 78 -7.02 -0.29 5.98
CA ASP A 78 -6.74 0.97 5.29
C ASP A 78 -5.66 0.82 4.20
N LEU A 79 -4.82 -0.19 4.30
CA LEU A 79 -3.76 -0.47 3.33
C LEU A 79 -4.18 -1.49 2.26
N SER A 80 -5.46 -1.81 2.19
CA SER A 80 -5.96 -2.78 1.21
C SER A 80 -5.54 -2.40 -0.21
N GLY A 81 -4.95 -3.34 -0.92
CA GLY A 81 -4.44 -3.11 -2.27
C GLY A 81 -2.99 -2.62 -2.33
N CYS A 82 -2.38 -2.28 -1.20
CA CYS A 82 -0.96 -1.93 -1.17
C CYS A 82 -0.10 -3.18 -1.30
N ALA A 83 1.00 -3.07 -2.03
CA ALA A 83 1.96 -4.16 -2.17
C ALA A 83 2.89 -4.27 -0.97
N ALA A 84 3.18 -3.14 -0.33
CA ALA A 84 4.10 -3.06 0.80
C ALA A 84 3.79 -1.87 1.69
N VAL A 85 4.25 -1.94 2.93
CA VAL A 85 4.27 -0.82 3.86
C VAL A 85 5.69 -0.68 4.43
N TYR A 86 6.25 0.50 4.28
CA TYR A 86 7.57 0.84 4.82
C TYR A 86 7.41 1.40 6.22
N CYS A 87 8.18 0.87 7.16
CA CYS A 87 8.14 1.27 8.56
C CYS A 87 9.49 1.03 9.23
N ASN A 88 9.70 1.64 10.40
CA ASN A 88 10.94 1.41 11.16
C ASN A 88 10.86 0.14 12.00
N ALA A 89 9.66 -0.23 12.40
CA ALA A 89 9.43 -1.45 13.17
C ALA A 89 8.00 -1.92 12.96
N CYS A 90 7.80 -3.23 13.08
CA CYS A 90 6.50 -3.85 12.93
C CYS A 90 6.42 -5.05 13.88
N GLY A 91 5.39 -5.08 14.71
CA GLY A 91 5.18 -6.18 15.65
C GLY A 91 4.84 -7.49 14.93
N VAL A 92 5.08 -8.62 15.61
CA VAL A 92 4.85 -9.95 15.03
C VAL A 92 3.40 -10.14 14.57
N SER A 93 2.44 -9.69 15.38
CA SER A 93 1.02 -9.80 15.03
C SER A 93 0.69 -8.98 13.77
N ALA A 94 1.25 -7.77 13.66
CA ALA A 94 1.08 -6.92 12.50
C ALA A 94 1.69 -7.57 11.25
N ILE A 95 2.89 -8.14 11.36
CA ILE A 95 3.55 -8.85 10.26
C ILE A 95 2.65 -9.96 9.73
N ARG A 96 2.11 -10.79 10.61
CA ARG A 96 1.23 -11.90 10.22
C ARG A 96 -0.01 -11.43 9.50
N GLN A 97 -0.66 -10.39 10.01
CA GLN A 97 -1.88 -9.86 9.41
C GLN A 97 -1.61 -9.20 8.06
N LEU A 98 -0.51 -8.44 7.96
CA LEU A 98 -0.11 -7.81 6.70
C LEU A 98 0.18 -8.86 5.63
N LEU A 99 0.98 -9.87 5.96
CA LEU A 99 1.29 -10.95 5.02
C LEU A 99 0.04 -11.74 4.63
N GLY A 100 -0.90 -11.91 5.55
CA GLY A 100 -2.19 -12.54 5.26
C GLY A 100 -3.02 -11.77 4.23
N ASP A 101 -2.85 -10.46 4.15
CA ASP A 101 -3.51 -9.59 3.17
C ASP A 101 -2.61 -9.30 1.95
N ASN A 102 -1.51 -10.02 1.80
CA ASN A 102 -0.54 -9.86 0.71
C ASN A 102 0.14 -8.49 0.70
N ILE A 103 0.28 -7.87 1.88
CA ILE A 103 1.01 -6.62 2.06
C ILE A 103 2.36 -6.97 2.71
N ASN A 104 3.45 -6.58 2.04
CA ASN A 104 4.79 -6.88 2.54
C ASN A 104 5.27 -5.78 3.49
N PRO A 105 5.54 -6.11 4.78
CA PRO A 105 6.16 -5.13 5.67
C PRO A 105 7.65 -4.99 5.31
N VAL A 106 8.08 -3.78 5.03
CA VAL A 106 9.48 -3.48 4.70
C VAL A 106 10.07 -2.62 5.80
N LYS A 107 10.94 -3.22 6.58
CA LYS A 107 11.60 -2.51 7.68
C LYS A 107 12.79 -1.73 7.16
N VAL A 108 12.82 -0.44 7.46
CA VAL A 108 13.91 0.45 7.05
C VAL A 108 14.41 1.25 8.26
N SER A 109 15.60 1.82 8.13
CA SER A 109 16.18 2.66 9.17
C SER A 109 15.34 3.93 9.37
N GLU A 110 15.30 4.40 10.59
CA GLU A 110 14.58 5.63 10.90
C GLU A 110 15.18 6.82 10.14
N GLY A 111 14.30 7.58 9.49
CA GLY A 111 14.69 8.77 8.78
C GLY A 111 15.03 8.59 7.32
N VAL A 112 14.84 7.39 6.74
CA VAL A 112 15.04 7.23 5.28
C VAL A 112 14.01 8.08 4.53
N ASN A 113 14.46 8.69 3.44
CA ASN A 113 13.62 9.58 2.64
C ASN A 113 12.64 8.78 1.78
N ILE A 114 11.36 9.15 1.82
CA ILE A 114 10.30 8.45 1.07
C ILE A 114 10.55 8.51 -0.43
N HIS A 115 10.90 9.67 -0.98
CA HIS A 115 11.14 9.83 -2.42
C HIS A 115 12.34 9.02 -2.89
N LEU A 116 13.37 8.87 -2.04
CA LEU A 116 14.50 8.00 -2.37
C LEU A 116 14.07 6.53 -2.40
N MET A 117 13.20 6.11 -1.49
CA MET A 117 12.66 4.75 -1.52
C MET A 117 11.82 4.51 -2.77
N LEU A 118 11.00 5.47 -3.16
CA LEU A 118 10.23 5.39 -4.41
C LEU A 118 11.14 5.30 -5.62
N ALA A 119 12.21 6.09 -5.65
CA ALA A 119 13.19 6.04 -6.74
C ALA A 119 13.89 4.68 -6.83
N GLU A 120 14.22 4.09 -5.69
CA GLU A 120 14.81 2.73 -5.65
C GLU A 120 13.83 1.68 -6.19
N ILE A 121 12.55 1.78 -5.81
CA ILE A 121 11.51 0.88 -6.34
C ILE A 121 11.41 1.02 -7.85
N GLN A 122 11.43 2.23 -8.38
CA GLN A 122 11.39 2.46 -9.82
C GLN A 122 12.61 1.87 -10.54
N GLU A 123 13.78 1.99 -9.94
CA GLU A 123 15.00 1.41 -10.49
C GLU A 123 14.88 -0.11 -10.60
N GLU A 124 14.37 -0.78 -9.54
CA GLU A 124 14.11 -2.21 -9.59
C GLU A 124 13.04 -2.58 -10.63
N LEU A 125 11.99 -1.77 -10.76
CA LEU A 125 10.94 -2.00 -11.75
C LEU A 125 11.46 -1.94 -13.18
N ARG A 126 12.43 -1.08 -13.44
CA ARG A 126 13.07 -0.99 -14.76
C ARG A 126 14.09 -2.09 -15.03
N GLY A 127 14.60 -2.70 -13.96
CA GLY A 127 15.60 -3.75 -14.03
C GLY A 127 14.99 -5.15 -13.82
N ALA A 128 15.61 -5.91 -12.94
CA ALA A 128 15.16 -7.26 -12.57
C ALA A 128 14.68 -7.27 -11.12
N PRO A 129 13.40 -7.03 -10.86
CA PRO A 129 12.88 -7.00 -9.48
C PRO A 129 13.10 -8.32 -8.76
N THR A 130 13.46 -8.25 -7.48
CA THR A 130 13.68 -9.42 -6.62
C THR A 130 12.87 -9.31 -5.35
N GLY A 131 12.83 -10.40 -4.56
CA GLY A 131 12.19 -10.42 -3.26
C GLY A 131 10.70 -10.08 -3.30
N TRP A 132 10.27 -9.24 -2.36
CA TRP A 132 8.86 -8.89 -2.23
C TRP A 132 8.32 -8.16 -3.46
N LEU A 133 9.14 -7.34 -4.11
CA LEU A 133 8.71 -6.58 -5.28
C LEU A 133 8.36 -7.51 -6.45
N ASN A 134 9.19 -8.52 -6.69
CA ASN A 134 8.91 -9.52 -7.72
C ASN A 134 7.61 -10.29 -7.41
N ARG A 135 7.43 -10.69 -6.15
CA ARG A 135 6.20 -11.39 -5.73
C ARG A 135 4.97 -10.52 -5.90
N ALA A 136 5.06 -9.25 -5.53
CA ALA A 136 3.95 -8.30 -5.66
C ALA A 136 3.56 -8.08 -7.12
N LEU A 137 4.54 -7.96 -8.01
CA LEU A 137 4.29 -7.81 -9.46
C LEU A 137 3.60 -9.03 -10.03
N LYS A 138 4.04 -10.22 -9.66
CA LYS A 138 3.39 -11.47 -10.10
C LYS A 138 1.95 -11.57 -9.62
N MET A 139 1.67 -11.16 -8.39
CA MET A 139 0.30 -11.13 -7.87
C MET A 139 -0.58 -10.12 -8.59
N ALA A 140 -0.06 -8.95 -8.91
CA ALA A 140 -0.79 -7.93 -9.63
C ALA A 140 -1.16 -8.41 -11.05
N GLU A 141 -0.22 -9.07 -11.74
CA GLU A 141 -0.46 -9.67 -13.05
C GLU A 141 -1.52 -10.77 -12.98
N LYS A 142 -1.44 -11.63 -11.98
CA LYS A 142 -2.42 -12.71 -11.76
C LYS A 142 -3.82 -12.15 -11.55
N LYS A 143 -3.96 -11.11 -10.72
CA LYS A 143 -5.26 -10.46 -10.49
C LYS A 143 -5.84 -9.88 -11.77
N LYS A 144 -5.03 -9.23 -12.59
CA LYS A 144 -5.47 -8.68 -13.88
C LYS A 144 -5.93 -9.80 -14.82
N HIS A 145 -5.19 -10.90 -14.87
CA HIS A 145 -5.54 -12.04 -15.70
C HIS A 145 -6.87 -12.68 -15.26
N ASP A 146 -7.06 -12.88 -13.97
CA ASP A 146 -8.28 -13.46 -13.42
C ASP A 146 -9.49 -12.55 -13.70
N GLN A 147 -9.37 -11.25 -13.52
CA GLN A 147 -10.42 -10.28 -13.80
C GLN A 147 -10.79 -10.27 -15.29
N SER A 148 -9.79 -10.30 -16.17
CA SER A 148 -10.01 -10.35 -17.61
C SER A 148 -10.72 -11.65 -18.03
N SER A 149 -10.32 -12.77 -17.43
CA SER A 149 -10.94 -14.08 -17.69
C SER A 149 -12.40 -14.11 -17.25
N ASP A 150 -12.69 -13.57 -16.08
CA ASP A 150 -14.05 -13.51 -15.55
C ASP A 150 -14.95 -12.60 -16.40
N GLN A 151 -14.42 -11.46 -16.85
CA GLN A 151 -15.14 -10.56 -17.73
C GLN A 151 -15.45 -11.22 -19.06
N ASN A 152 -14.49 -11.95 -19.62
CA ASN A 152 -14.70 -12.69 -20.87
C ASN A 152 -15.74 -13.80 -20.71
N ARG A 153 -15.72 -14.50 -19.58
CA ARG A 153 -16.74 -15.52 -19.26
C ARG A 153 -18.13 -14.89 -19.18
N LEU A 154 -18.24 -13.77 -18.49
CA LEU A 154 -19.52 -13.07 -18.35
C LEU A 154 -20.04 -12.60 -19.68
N ASN A 155 -19.19 -11.99 -20.50
CA ASN A 155 -19.56 -11.53 -21.84
C ASN A 155 -20.02 -12.68 -22.72
N LYS A 156 -19.33 -13.80 -22.67
CA LYS A 156 -19.69 -15.00 -23.43
C LYS A 156 -21.06 -15.57 -23.01
N LEU A 157 -21.33 -15.63 -21.71
CA LEU A 157 -22.61 -16.06 -21.18
C LEU A 157 -23.76 -15.15 -21.61
N MET A 158 -23.50 -13.84 -21.62
CA MET A 158 -24.51 -12.87 -22.08
C MET A 158 -24.82 -13.00 -23.56
N ASP A 159 -23.81 -13.33 -24.38
CA ASP A 159 -24.01 -13.53 -25.82
C ASP A 159 -24.70 -14.84 -26.16
N GLU A 160 -24.49 -15.89 -25.36
CA GLU A 160 -25.09 -17.22 -25.59
C GLU A 160 -26.57 -17.31 -25.21
N GLU A 161 -27.05 -16.43 -24.35
CA GLU A 161 -28.40 -16.55 -23.79
C GLU A 161 -29.49 -16.02 -24.71
N TRP A 162 -29.15 -15.21 -25.67
CA TRP A 162 -30.09 -14.48 -26.51
C TRP A 162 -29.73 -14.53 -27.98
#